data_7132ab6c0c78545af5f26f41d09ad74c
#
_entry.id   7132ab6c0c78545af5f26f41d09ad74c
#
_cell.length_a   1.000
_cell.length_b   1.000
_cell.length_c   1.000
_cell.angle_alpha   90.00
_cell.angle_beta   90.00
_cell.angle_gamma   90.00
#
_symmetry.space_group_name_H-M   'P 1'
#
loop_
_entity.id
_entity.type
_entity.pdbx_description
1 polymer ?
#
loop_
_entity_poly.entity_id
_entity_poly.type
_entity_poly.pdbx_seq_one_letter_code
_entity_poly.pdbx_strand_id
1 'polypeptide(L)'
;MEREINQLVSGCYQFLVNNNYTPSTLFQYKSLWKRGILSYMEAKGETMYSERLGNDFIIDCYPDMDNSPTAASMSRSIRFLNDYLKLGYVREKAFQPVDYPLCGEIGSYMELFISHLQENRRSPITTGGYRRGLYHFLTYLTKQGITTVKSIKEHHILQFISTWENSKSLIVSYLHVLFRFWHEKHITASNYEEILKAYRWRRKERIPSFFNKEEVMRIEHSIDRSGSVGKRDYAMFLLASRLGLRASDIAKLKFANIDWEKNEITIIQYKTSKEITLPLLADIGNAIIDYLQYGRPKSTSQQIFISSRAPYKPVTSGIVCGAIRKIIEESDIKIGNRHHGAHS
;
A
#
# COMPACT_ATOMS: atom_id res chain seq x y z
N MET A 1 -6.91 -6.71 29.12
CA MET A 1 -7.34 -5.31 29.38
C MET A 1 -8.85 -5.30 29.24
N GLU A 2 -9.53 -4.73 30.21
CA GLU A 2 -11.00 -4.65 30.24
C GLU A 2 -11.42 -3.21 30.53
N ARG A 3 -12.59 -2.83 30.05
CA ARG A 3 -13.17 -1.49 30.27
C ARG A 3 -14.70 -1.61 30.26
N GLU A 4 -15.36 -0.77 31.05
CA GLU A 4 -16.82 -0.65 31.01
C GLU A 4 -17.28 -0.29 29.60
N ILE A 5 -18.26 -1.06 29.09
CA ILE A 5 -18.63 -1.03 27.67
C ILE A 5 -19.19 0.33 27.22
N ASN A 6 -20.01 0.99 28.04
CA ASN A 6 -20.58 2.29 27.65
C ASN A 6 -19.52 3.38 27.59
N GLN A 7 -18.52 3.34 28.50
CA GLN A 7 -17.37 4.26 28.44
C GLN A 7 -16.50 3.97 27.22
N LEU A 8 -16.26 2.70 26.88
CA LEU A 8 -15.49 2.30 25.70
C LEU A 8 -16.17 2.77 24.42
N VAL A 9 -17.47 2.50 24.27
CA VAL A 9 -18.28 2.91 23.11
C VAL A 9 -18.30 4.44 22.98
N SER A 10 -18.54 5.16 24.07
CA SER A 10 -18.56 6.62 24.07
C SER A 10 -17.21 7.22 23.67
N GLY A 11 -16.11 6.70 24.24
CA GLY A 11 -14.76 7.15 23.91
C GLY A 11 -14.38 6.84 22.45
N CYS A 12 -14.67 5.64 21.96
CA CYS A 12 -14.45 5.24 20.57
C CYS A 12 -15.28 6.11 19.61
N TYR A 13 -16.54 6.37 19.93
CA TYR A 13 -17.41 7.26 19.15
C TYR A 13 -16.83 8.67 19.07
N GLN A 14 -16.41 9.26 20.18
CA GLN A 14 -15.80 10.58 20.21
C GLN A 14 -14.50 10.63 19.41
N PHE A 15 -13.68 9.56 19.46
CA PHE A 15 -12.51 9.44 18.62
C PHE A 15 -12.88 9.49 17.13
N LEU A 16 -13.94 8.81 16.70
CA LEU A 16 -14.39 8.85 15.30
C LEU A 16 -14.89 10.24 14.89
N VAL A 17 -15.60 10.94 15.79
CA VAL A 17 -16.03 12.35 15.58
C VAL A 17 -14.82 13.25 15.37
N ASN A 18 -13.82 13.17 16.25
CA ASN A 18 -12.61 13.98 16.19
C ASN A 18 -11.76 13.70 14.94
N ASN A 19 -11.92 12.50 14.33
CA ASN A 19 -11.27 12.13 13.09
C ASN A 19 -12.16 12.36 11.84
N ASN A 20 -13.18 13.24 11.97
CA ASN A 20 -14.03 13.70 10.87
C ASN A 20 -14.79 12.58 10.13
N TYR A 21 -15.17 11.51 10.82
CA TYR A 21 -16.06 10.51 10.25
C TYR A 21 -17.43 11.14 9.93
N THR A 22 -18.03 10.75 8.78
CA THR A 22 -19.30 11.36 8.36
C THR A 22 -20.43 11.02 9.32
N PRO A 23 -21.44 11.91 9.49
CA PRO A 23 -22.61 11.64 10.35
C PRO A 23 -23.29 10.31 10.05
N SER A 24 -23.40 9.94 8.77
CA SER A 24 -23.96 8.64 8.35
C SER A 24 -23.13 7.45 8.86
N THR A 25 -21.79 7.54 8.78
CA THR A 25 -20.89 6.50 9.28
C THR A 25 -20.95 6.42 10.80
N LEU A 26 -20.98 7.55 11.50
CA LEU A 26 -21.12 7.63 12.95
C LEU A 26 -22.44 7.00 13.42
N PHE A 27 -23.54 7.31 12.73
CA PHE A 27 -24.85 6.72 12.99
C PHE A 27 -24.81 5.19 12.78
N GLN A 28 -24.20 4.72 11.69
CA GLN A 28 -24.04 3.30 11.40
C GLN A 28 -23.29 2.58 12.53
N TYR A 29 -22.13 3.05 12.96
CA TYR A 29 -21.37 2.41 14.05
C TYR A 29 -22.13 2.44 15.37
N LYS A 30 -22.74 3.57 15.72
CA LYS A 30 -23.57 3.67 16.93
C LYS A 30 -24.72 2.65 16.92
N SER A 31 -25.36 2.47 15.75
CA SER A 31 -26.43 1.49 15.57
C SER A 31 -25.91 0.04 15.68
N LEU A 32 -24.77 -0.26 15.04
CA LEU A 32 -24.14 -1.58 15.09
C LEU A 32 -23.74 -1.95 16.53
N TRP A 33 -23.15 -1.04 17.30
CA TRP A 33 -22.79 -1.31 18.69
C TRP A 33 -24.02 -1.50 19.57
N LYS A 34 -25.03 -0.64 19.41
CA LYS A 34 -26.26 -0.73 20.21
C LYS A 34 -27.00 -2.04 19.96
N ARG A 35 -27.22 -2.43 18.70
CA ARG A 35 -27.98 -3.64 18.33
C ARG A 35 -27.15 -4.93 18.38
N GLY A 36 -25.83 -4.80 18.39
CA GLY A 36 -24.90 -5.93 18.43
C GLY A 36 -24.35 -6.15 19.83
N ILE A 37 -23.10 -5.69 20.04
CA ILE A 37 -22.32 -6.04 21.24
C ILE A 37 -22.98 -5.58 22.54
N LEU A 38 -23.62 -4.41 22.59
CA LEU A 38 -24.30 -3.95 23.80
C LEU A 38 -25.46 -4.88 24.18
N SER A 39 -26.34 -5.23 23.24
CA SER A 39 -27.44 -6.16 23.47
C SER A 39 -26.96 -7.58 23.83
N TYR A 40 -25.87 -8.03 23.22
CA TYR A 40 -25.25 -9.32 23.52
C TYR A 40 -24.68 -9.37 24.95
N MET A 41 -23.99 -8.32 25.38
CA MET A 41 -23.45 -8.22 26.75
C MET A 41 -24.56 -8.09 27.77
N GLU A 42 -25.61 -7.31 27.50
CA GLU A 42 -26.77 -7.17 28.34
C GLU A 42 -27.48 -8.53 28.58
N ALA A 43 -27.64 -9.32 27.51
CA ALA A 43 -28.22 -10.67 27.60
C ALA A 43 -27.36 -11.65 28.43
N LYS A 44 -26.02 -11.42 28.49
CA LYS A 44 -25.09 -12.20 29.31
C LYS A 44 -24.87 -11.66 30.73
N GLY A 45 -25.46 -10.51 31.07
CA GLY A 45 -25.24 -9.82 32.35
C GLY A 45 -23.84 -9.26 32.51
N GLU A 46 -23.11 -9.02 31.40
CA GLU A 46 -21.74 -8.54 31.40
C GLU A 46 -21.70 -7.01 31.18
N THR A 47 -20.91 -6.33 31.99
CA THR A 47 -20.69 -4.85 31.86
C THR A 47 -19.28 -4.48 31.45
N MET A 48 -18.33 -5.41 31.64
CA MET A 48 -16.92 -5.21 31.30
C MET A 48 -16.59 -5.86 29.96
N TYR A 49 -16.17 -5.02 29.02
CA TYR A 49 -15.76 -5.46 27.69
C TYR A 49 -14.29 -5.86 27.67
N SER A 50 -14.01 -7.00 27.08
CA SER A 50 -12.67 -7.47 26.72
C SER A 50 -12.61 -7.82 25.20
N GLU A 51 -11.40 -7.85 24.63
CA GLU A 51 -11.23 -8.30 23.25
C GLU A 51 -11.74 -9.72 23.02
N ARG A 52 -11.55 -10.61 24.01
CA ARG A 52 -12.05 -11.97 23.95
C ARG A 52 -13.57 -11.98 23.80
N LEU A 53 -14.27 -11.24 24.63
CA LEU A 53 -15.73 -11.13 24.58
C LEU A 53 -16.24 -10.56 23.26
N GLY A 54 -15.53 -9.56 22.70
CA GLY A 54 -15.81 -9.05 21.36
C GLY A 54 -15.62 -10.06 20.24
N ASN A 55 -14.60 -10.92 20.36
CA ASN A 55 -14.39 -12.01 19.39
C ASN A 55 -15.42 -13.13 19.55
N ASP A 56 -15.74 -13.51 20.79
CA ASP A 56 -16.78 -14.52 21.11
C ASP A 56 -18.14 -14.06 20.53
N PHE A 57 -18.49 -12.77 20.66
CA PHE A 57 -19.69 -12.20 20.05
C PHE A 57 -19.72 -12.40 18.52
N ILE A 58 -18.61 -12.19 17.83
CA ILE A 58 -18.55 -12.37 16.38
C ILE A 58 -18.73 -13.84 16.03
N ILE A 59 -18.07 -14.74 16.75
CA ILE A 59 -18.17 -16.19 16.51
C ILE A 59 -19.60 -16.69 16.78
N ASP A 60 -20.21 -16.27 17.89
CA ASP A 60 -21.55 -16.74 18.31
C ASP A 60 -22.65 -16.22 17.38
N CYS A 61 -22.58 -14.94 16.99
CA CYS A 61 -23.67 -14.29 16.26
C CYS A 61 -23.48 -14.25 14.75
N TYR A 62 -22.26 -14.43 14.25
CA TYR A 62 -21.89 -14.29 12.82
C TYR A 62 -20.93 -15.37 12.36
N PRO A 63 -21.27 -16.68 12.46
CA PRO A 63 -20.36 -17.76 12.11
C PRO A 63 -19.97 -17.77 10.62
N ASP A 64 -20.85 -17.31 9.72
CA ASP A 64 -20.62 -17.26 8.26
C ASP A 64 -20.10 -15.87 7.80
N MET A 65 -18.87 -15.53 8.20
CA MET A 65 -18.28 -14.21 7.95
C MET A 65 -18.08 -13.89 6.46
N ASP A 66 -17.81 -14.87 5.63
CA ASP A 66 -17.32 -14.64 4.25
C ASP A 66 -18.41 -14.21 3.26
N ASN A 67 -19.69 -14.42 3.57
CA ASN A 67 -20.79 -14.19 2.63
C ASN A 67 -21.80 -13.10 3.05
N SER A 68 -21.63 -12.45 4.22
CA SER A 68 -22.60 -11.47 4.73
C SER A 68 -22.01 -10.06 4.87
N PRO A 69 -22.50 -9.06 4.10
CA PRO A 69 -22.10 -7.66 4.29
C PRO A 69 -22.34 -7.14 5.72
N THR A 70 -23.37 -7.66 6.39
CA THR A 70 -23.69 -7.31 7.78
C THR A 70 -22.64 -7.86 8.74
N ALA A 71 -22.23 -9.12 8.59
CA ALA A 71 -21.18 -9.73 9.38
C ALA A 71 -19.83 -8.98 9.21
N ALA A 72 -19.47 -8.62 7.99
CA ALA A 72 -18.26 -7.84 7.71
C ALA A 72 -18.31 -6.44 8.36
N SER A 73 -19.47 -5.78 8.37
CA SER A 73 -19.65 -4.48 9.02
C SER A 73 -19.60 -4.60 10.54
N MET A 74 -20.19 -5.66 11.11
CA MET A 74 -20.16 -5.92 12.52
C MET A 74 -18.75 -6.26 13.00
N SER A 75 -18.04 -7.16 12.34
CA SER A 75 -16.64 -7.49 12.61
C SER A 75 -15.75 -6.26 12.59
N ARG A 76 -15.94 -5.37 11.60
CA ARG A 76 -15.21 -4.08 11.56
C ARG A 76 -15.55 -3.20 12.77
N SER A 77 -16.80 -3.15 13.21
CA SER A 77 -17.23 -2.35 14.36
C SER A 77 -16.60 -2.85 15.66
N ILE A 78 -16.53 -4.16 15.84
CA ILE A 78 -15.85 -4.82 16.98
C ILE A 78 -14.34 -4.56 16.95
N ARG A 79 -13.72 -4.67 15.79
CA ARG A 79 -12.30 -4.31 15.62
C ARG A 79 -12.01 -2.87 16.06
N PHE A 80 -12.92 -1.95 15.80
CA PHE A 80 -12.75 -0.56 16.25
C PHE A 80 -12.77 -0.44 17.78
N LEU A 81 -13.63 -1.16 18.45
CA LEU A 81 -13.66 -1.21 19.92
C LEU A 81 -12.38 -1.88 20.48
N ASN A 82 -11.94 -2.98 19.89
CA ASN A 82 -10.70 -3.68 20.28
C ASN A 82 -9.47 -2.78 20.09
N ASP A 83 -9.36 -2.09 18.96
CA ASP A 83 -8.27 -1.14 18.70
C ASP A 83 -8.29 -0.01 19.73
N TYR A 84 -9.46 0.60 19.97
CA TYR A 84 -9.58 1.71 20.91
C TYR A 84 -9.32 1.27 22.35
N LEU A 85 -9.74 0.08 22.74
CA LEU A 85 -9.45 -0.51 24.05
C LEU A 85 -7.94 -0.65 24.29
N LYS A 86 -7.19 -1.15 23.28
CA LYS A 86 -5.76 -1.45 23.41
C LYS A 86 -4.88 -0.23 23.21
N LEU A 87 -5.23 0.64 22.26
CA LEU A 87 -4.33 1.65 21.72
C LEU A 87 -4.79 3.10 22.04
N GLY A 88 -6.06 3.29 22.45
CA GLY A 88 -6.67 4.61 22.59
C GLY A 88 -6.99 5.27 21.23
N TYR A 89 -6.79 4.56 20.12
CA TYR A 89 -7.14 5.00 18.76
C TYR A 89 -7.54 3.82 17.88
N VAL A 90 -8.21 4.10 16.76
CA VAL A 90 -8.66 3.08 15.81
C VAL A 90 -7.72 3.02 14.61
N ARG A 91 -7.23 1.83 14.28
CA ARG A 91 -6.44 1.57 13.07
C ARG A 91 -7.33 1.50 11.84
N GLU A 92 -6.94 2.11 10.76
CA GLU A 92 -7.74 2.13 9.52
C GLU A 92 -7.88 0.77 8.83
N LYS A 93 -6.83 -0.03 8.89
CA LYS A 93 -6.83 -1.38 8.34
C LYS A 93 -6.39 -2.36 9.40
N ALA A 94 -6.99 -3.55 9.37
CA ALA A 94 -6.47 -4.72 10.06
C ALA A 94 -5.21 -5.22 9.31
N PHE A 95 -4.23 -4.34 9.11
CA PHE A 95 -2.96 -4.72 8.52
C PHE A 95 -2.09 -5.28 9.64
N GLN A 96 -2.03 -6.60 9.72
CA GLN A 96 -0.91 -7.21 10.39
C GLN A 96 0.26 -7.16 9.40
N PRO A 97 1.35 -6.46 9.73
CA PRO A 97 2.54 -6.55 8.89
C PRO A 97 2.94 -8.02 8.85
N VAL A 98 3.00 -8.59 7.65
CA VAL A 98 3.55 -9.92 7.47
C VAL A 98 5.02 -9.82 7.86
N ASP A 99 5.38 -10.48 8.96
CA ASP A 99 6.77 -10.57 9.38
C ASP A 99 7.46 -11.61 8.49
N TYR A 100 8.68 -11.29 8.08
CA TYR A 100 9.56 -12.15 7.29
C TYR A 100 10.83 -12.41 8.10
N PRO A 101 10.78 -13.21 9.19
CA PRO A 101 11.91 -13.44 10.08
C PRO A 101 13.00 -14.25 9.36
N LEU A 102 14.22 -13.78 9.42
CA LEU A 102 15.40 -14.45 8.89
C LEU A 102 16.15 -15.13 10.05
N CYS A 103 15.75 -16.37 10.38
CA CYS A 103 16.26 -17.10 11.53
C CYS A 103 17.33 -18.13 11.15
N GLY A 104 18.16 -18.56 12.16
CA GLY A 104 19.22 -19.54 11.99
C GLY A 104 20.49 -18.94 11.38
N GLU A 105 21.51 -19.80 11.13
CA GLU A 105 22.81 -19.36 10.61
C GLU A 105 22.67 -18.63 9.26
N ILE A 106 21.99 -19.24 8.30
CA ILE A 106 21.77 -18.63 6.98
C ILE A 106 20.99 -17.32 7.12
N GLY A 107 19.97 -17.31 7.98
CA GLY A 107 19.17 -16.10 8.26
C GLY A 107 20.00 -14.97 8.83
N SER A 108 20.93 -15.25 9.73
CA SER A 108 21.84 -14.24 10.31
C SER A 108 22.73 -13.58 9.24
N TYR A 109 23.24 -14.34 8.29
CA TYR A 109 24.00 -13.77 7.16
C TYR A 109 23.11 -12.99 6.18
N MET A 110 21.83 -13.36 6.04
CA MET A 110 20.85 -12.57 5.29
C MET A 110 20.52 -11.26 6.01
N GLU A 111 20.41 -11.26 7.36
CA GLU A 111 20.22 -10.02 8.15
C GLU A 111 21.41 -9.07 8.01
N LEU A 112 22.64 -9.62 8.04
CA LEU A 112 23.84 -8.82 7.78
C LEU A 112 23.79 -8.12 6.42
N PHE A 113 23.30 -8.82 5.38
CA PHE A 113 23.09 -8.24 4.06
C PHE A 113 22.00 -7.16 4.07
N ILE A 114 20.87 -7.38 4.75
CA ILE A 114 19.81 -6.37 4.86
C ILE A 114 20.34 -5.11 5.55
N SER A 115 21.12 -5.25 6.63
CA SER A 115 21.77 -4.14 7.33
C SER A 115 22.71 -3.37 6.40
N HIS A 116 23.54 -4.07 5.61
CA HIS A 116 24.39 -3.45 4.60
C HIS A 116 23.60 -2.65 3.55
N LEU A 117 22.44 -3.14 3.11
CA LEU A 117 21.59 -2.38 2.20
C LEU A 117 21.03 -1.09 2.83
N GLN A 118 20.73 -1.13 4.14
CA GLN A 118 20.25 0.04 4.88
C GLN A 118 21.36 1.09 5.07
N GLU A 119 22.57 0.66 5.44
CA GLU A 119 23.76 1.52 5.53
C GLU A 119 24.04 2.23 4.20
N ASN A 120 23.85 1.53 3.07
CA ASN A 120 23.97 2.09 1.72
C ASN A 120 22.70 2.87 1.28
N ARG A 121 21.88 3.33 2.23
CA ARG A 121 20.72 4.20 2.02
C ARG A 121 19.69 3.66 0.99
N ARG A 122 19.58 2.33 0.86
CA ARG A 122 18.50 1.75 0.05
C ARG A 122 17.14 2.03 0.69
N SER A 123 16.15 2.33 -0.13
CA SER A 123 14.82 2.68 0.39
C SER A 123 14.19 1.53 1.21
N PRO A 124 13.37 1.83 2.25
CA PRO A 124 12.66 0.80 3.03
C PRO A 124 11.81 -0.15 2.18
N ILE A 125 11.25 0.33 1.06
CA ILE A 125 10.50 -0.49 0.11
C ILE A 125 11.44 -1.49 -0.56
N THR A 126 12.64 -1.07 -0.94
CA THR A 126 13.64 -1.93 -1.58
C THR A 126 14.13 -2.99 -0.60
N THR A 127 14.54 -2.59 0.60
CA THR A 127 15.04 -3.52 1.64
C THR A 127 13.96 -4.50 2.09
N GLY A 128 12.70 -4.04 2.20
CA GLY A 128 11.55 -4.92 2.48
C GLY A 128 11.28 -5.91 1.35
N GLY A 129 11.50 -5.53 0.09
CA GLY A 129 11.43 -6.44 -1.06
C GLY A 129 12.50 -7.54 -0.99
N TYR A 130 13.74 -7.17 -0.70
CA TYR A 130 14.83 -8.14 -0.47
C TYR A 130 14.49 -9.08 0.68
N ARG A 131 14.11 -8.55 1.86
CA ARG A 131 13.77 -9.36 3.04
C ARG A 131 12.72 -10.42 2.70
N ARG A 132 11.64 -10.03 2.05
CA ARG A 132 10.58 -10.97 1.62
C ARG A 132 11.10 -12.04 0.68
N GLY A 133 11.86 -11.68 -0.35
CA GLY A 133 12.44 -12.65 -1.29
C GLY A 133 13.39 -13.63 -0.60
N LEU A 134 14.25 -13.13 0.29
CA LEU A 134 15.20 -13.93 1.06
C LEU A 134 14.52 -14.84 2.08
N TYR A 135 13.44 -14.40 2.71
CA TYR A 135 12.62 -15.25 3.58
C TYR A 135 12.09 -16.48 2.85
N HIS A 136 11.58 -16.31 1.63
CA HIS A 136 11.11 -17.44 0.84
C HIS A 136 12.24 -18.39 0.45
N PHE A 137 13.42 -17.85 0.12
CA PHE A 137 14.60 -18.68 -0.18
C PHE A 137 15.06 -19.43 1.09
N LEU A 138 15.13 -18.77 2.22
CA LEU A 138 15.47 -19.38 3.52
C LEU A 138 14.47 -20.49 3.87
N THR A 139 13.18 -20.23 3.72
CA THR A 139 12.12 -21.22 3.97
C THR A 139 12.28 -22.46 3.06
N TYR A 140 12.62 -22.25 1.79
CA TYR A 140 12.91 -23.33 0.88
C TYR A 140 14.13 -24.15 1.35
N LEU A 141 15.26 -23.51 1.68
CA LEU A 141 16.47 -24.18 2.16
C LEU A 141 16.19 -25.00 3.43
N THR A 142 15.45 -24.42 4.38
CA THR A 142 15.07 -25.11 5.63
C THR A 142 14.22 -26.35 5.35
N LYS A 143 13.28 -26.29 4.42
CA LYS A 143 12.49 -27.46 3.99
C LYS A 143 13.33 -28.57 3.34
N GLN A 144 14.47 -28.22 2.75
CA GLN A 144 15.45 -29.18 2.20
C GLN A 144 16.47 -29.68 3.24
N GLY A 145 16.33 -29.29 4.52
CA GLY A 145 17.26 -29.66 5.58
C GLY A 145 18.60 -28.91 5.56
N ILE A 146 18.69 -27.80 4.80
CA ILE A 146 19.91 -27.01 4.66
C ILE A 146 19.87 -25.88 5.69
N THR A 147 20.76 -25.99 6.70
CA THR A 147 20.80 -25.08 7.85
C THR A 147 22.04 -24.20 7.88
N THR A 148 23.09 -24.52 7.12
CA THR A 148 24.35 -23.79 7.08
C THR A 148 24.67 -23.26 5.69
N VAL A 149 25.35 -22.11 5.61
CA VAL A 149 25.74 -21.50 4.32
C VAL A 149 26.66 -22.42 3.52
N LYS A 150 27.54 -23.18 4.18
CA LYS A 150 28.47 -24.12 3.55
C LYS A 150 27.76 -25.29 2.86
N SER A 151 26.55 -25.63 3.29
CA SER A 151 25.74 -26.72 2.71
C SER A 151 24.95 -26.30 1.48
N ILE A 152 24.91 -25.00 1.17
CA ILE A 152 24.23 -24.49 -0.03
C ILE A 152 25.05 -24.92 -1.26
N LYS A 153 24.37 -25.50 -2.25
CA LYS A 153 24.95 -25.90 -3.53
C LYS A 153 24.17 -25.26 -4.69
N GLU A 154 24.80 -25.24 -5.88
CA GLU A 154 24.22 -24.64 -7.08
C GLU A 154 22.83 -25.15 -7.41
N HIS A 155 22.63 -26.48 -7.33
CA HIS A 155 21.36 -27.08 -7.65
C HIS A 155 20.22 -26.61 -6.71
N HIS A 156 20.50 -26.29 -5.44
CA HIS A 156 19.48 -25.76 -4.55
C HIS A 156 18.99 -24.37 -5.01
N ILE A 157 19.91 -23.54 -5.49
CA ILE A 157 19.60 -22.20 -6.00
C ILE A 157 18.75 -22.30 -7.28
N LEU A 158 19.20 -23.14 -8.22
CA LEU A 158 18.51 -23.32 -9.50
C LEU A 158 17.12 -23.96 -9.32
N GLN A 159 17.00 -24.95 -8.44
CA GLN A 159 15.73 -25.58 -8.11
C GLN A 159 14.76 -24.60 -7.46
N PHE A 160 15.21 -23.78 -6.51
CA PHE A 160 14.38 -22.73 -5.93
C PHE A 160 13.86 -21.78 -7.00
N ILE A 161 14.72 -21.29 -7.90
CA ILE A 161 14.32 -20.40 -8.99
C ILE A 161 13.31 -21.09 -9.93
N SER A 162 13.49 -22.39 -10.20
CA SER A 162 12.58 -23.13 -11.09
C SER A 162 11.17 -23.24 -10.50
N THR A 163 11.06 -23.46 -9.20
CA THR A 163 9.79 -23.57 -8.47
C THR A 163 9.12 -22.22 -8.16
N TRP A 164 9.83 -21.12 -8.39
CA TRP A 164 9.30 -19.79 -8.10
C TRP A 164 8.27 -19.36 -9.14
N GLU A 165 7.01 -19.19 -8.74
CA GLU A 165 5.89 -18.89 -9.65
C GLU A 165 5.75 -17.40 -9.98
N ASN A 166 6.22 -16.51 -9.07
CA ASN A 166 6.12 -15.08 -9.24
C ASN A 166 7.18 -14.53 -10.21
N SER A 167 7.48 -13.24 -10.20
CA SER A 167 8.49 -12.61 -11.06
C SER A 167 9.88 -13.24 -10.84
N LYS A 168 10.24 -14.21 -11.69
CA LYS A 168 11.54 -14.92 -11.63
C LYS A 168 12.72 -13.96 -11.79
N SER A 169 12.57 -12.95 -12.65
CA SER A 169 13.62 -11.94 -12.84
C SER A 169 13.93 -11.14 -11.56
N LEU A 170 12.92 -10.91 -10.72
CA LEU A 170 13.09 -10.17 -9.48
C LEU A 170 13.82 -11.01 -8.43
N ILE A 171 13.41 -12.28 -8.24
CA ILE A 171 14.06 -13.16 -7.26
C ILE A 171 15.51 -13.48 -7.67
N VAL A 172 15.76 -13.69 -8.95
CA VAL A 172 17.13 -13.86 -9.48
C VAL A 172 17.98 -12.63 -9.20
N SER A 173 17.43 -11.42 -9.40
CA SER A 173 18.12 -10.16 -9.07
C SER A 173 18.45 -10.06 -7.58
N TYR A 174 17.55 -10.49 -6.70
CA TYR A 174 17.79 -10.47 -5.26
C TYR A 174 18.90 -11.45 -4.85
N LEU A 175 18.83 -12.68 -5.36
CA LEU A 175 19.86 -13.69 -5.07
C LEU A 175 21.21 -13.30 -5.66
N HIS A 176 21.25 -12.72 -6.87
CA HIS A 176 22.48 -12.23 -7.48
C HIS A 176 23.22 -11.21 -6.58
N VAL A 177 22.50 -10.22 -6.03
CA VAL A 177 23.11 -9.21 -5.17
C VAL A 177 23.49 -9.80 -3.81
N LEU A 178 22.68 -10.73 -3.27
CA LEU A 178 23.01 -11.45 -2.02
C LEU A 178 24.32 -12.26 -2.17
N PHE A 179 24.40 -13.09 -3.20
CA PHE A 179 25.57 -13.98 -3.37
C PHE A 179 26.86 -13.23 -3.73
N ARG A 180 26.75 -12.12 -4.46
CA ARG A 180 27.86 -11.20 -4.65
C ARG A 180 28.36 -10.66 -3.30
N PHE A 181 27.47 -10.15 -2.45
CA PHE A 181 27.81 -9.67 -1.11
C PHE A 181 28.43 -10.79 -0.26
N TRP A 182 27.87 -12.00 -0.27
CA TRP A 182 28.41 -13.12 0.49
C TRP A 182 29.80 -13.53 0.00
N HIS A 183 30.05 -13.52 -1.30
CA HIS A 183 31.37 -13.80 -1.86
C HIS A 183 32.39 -12.71 -1.49
N GLU A 184 32.04 -11.43 -1.63
CA GLU A 184 32.88 -10.29 -1.24
C GLU A 184 33.23 -10.30 0.26
N LYS A 185 32.33 -10.80 1.12
CA LYS A 185 32.53 -10.94 2.56
C LYS A 185 33.14 -12.28 2.99
N HIS A 186 33.53 -13.12 2.03
CA HIS A 186 34.07 -14.47 2.28
C HIS A 186 33.13 -15.38 3.11
N ILE A 187 31.82 -15.15 3.06
CA ILE A 187 30.81 -15.98 3.70
C ILE A 187 30.63 -17.28 2.91
N THR A 188 30.71 -17.22 1.58
CA THR A 188 30.74 -18.39 0.69
C THR A 188 32.07 -18.51 -0.01
N ALA A 189 32.59 -19.76 -0.13
CA ALA A 189 33.80 -20.02 -0.91
C ALA A 189 33.51 -19.97 -2.43
N SER A 190 32.35 -20.44 -2.82
CA SER A 190 31.92 -20.47 -4.24
C SER A 190 31.29 -19.15 -4.64
N ASN A 191 31.58 -18.72 -5.87
CA ASN A 191 30.96 -17.55 -6.48
C ASN A 191 29.63 -17.92 -7.16
N TYR A 192 28.55 -18.01 -6.40
CA TYR A 192 27.21 -18.33 -6.93
C TYR A 192 26.64 -17.23 -7.84
N GLU A 193 27.24 -16.03 -7.85
CA GLU A 193 26.87 -14.96 -8.78
C GLU A 193 27.04 -15.38 -10.23
N GLU A 194 28.10 -16.16 -10.56
CA GLU A 194 28.38 -16.62 -11.92
C GLU A 194 27.26 -17.46 -12.51
N ILE A 195 26.69 -18.35 -11.69
CA ILE A 195 25.55 -19.19 -12.10
C ILE A 195 24.34 -18.34 -12.45
N LEU A 196 24.08 -17.32 -11.64
CA LEU A 196 22.96 -16.41 -11.84
C LEU A 196 23.16 -15.47 -13.03
N LYS A 197 24.41 -15.10 -13.36
CA LYS A 197 24.75 -14.39 -14.62
C LYS A 197 24.45 -15.25 -15.84
N ALA A 198 24.76 -16.54 -15.77
CA ALA A 198 24.44 -17.47 -16.85
C ALA A 198 22.93 -17.70 -16.99
N TYR A 199 22.17 -17.58 -15.90
CA TYR A 199 20.71 -17.66 -15.89
C TYR A 199 20.09 -16.38 -16.45
N ARG A 200 20.41 -16.07 -17.72
CA ARG A 200 19.84 -14.92 -18.41
C ARG A 200 18.37 -15.17 -18.68
N TRP A 201 17.53 -14.58 -17.82
CA TRP A 201 16.12 -14.43 -18.16
C TRP A 201 16.04 -13.51 -19.38
N ARG A 202 15.75 -14.05 -20.56
CA ARG A 202 15.46 -13.22 -21.73
C ARG A 202 14.25 -12.35 -21.39
N ARG A 203 14.50 -11.08 -21.09
CA ARG A 203 13.43 -10.10 -21.10
C ARG A 203 12.78 -10.24 -22.49
N LYS A 204 11.50 -10.61 -22.52
CA LYS A 204 10.74 -10.44 -23.75
C LYS A 204 10.82 -8.95 -24.06
N GLU A 205 11.53 -8.60 -25.11
CA GLU A 205 11.54 -7.24 -25.62
C GLU A 205 10.09 -6.90 -25.96
N ARG A 206 9.51 -6.03 -25.18
CA ARG A 206 8.19 -5.50 -25.47
C ARG A 206 8.39 -4.10 -26.04
N ILE A 207 7.81 -3.87 -27.20
CA ILE A 207 7.69 -2.49 -27.72
C ILE A 207 6.96 -1.68 -26.66
N PRO A 208 7.52 -0.55 -26.21
CA PRO A 208 6.83 0.32 -25.27
C PRO A 208 5.43 0.65 -25.78
N SER A 209 4.43 0.37 -24.98
CA SER A 209 3.06 0.73 -25.33
C SER A 209 2.78 2.16 -24.84
N PHE A 210 2.04 2.90 -25.61
CA PHE A 210 1.62 4.26 -25.29
C PHE A 210 0.19 4.49 -25.77
N PHE A 211 -0.44 5.53 -25.25
CA PHE A 211 -1.67 6.08 -25.78
C PHE A 211 -1.33 7.29 -26.64
N ASN A 212 -1.88 7.34 -27.84
CA ASN A 212 -1.68 8.50 -28.72
C ASN A 212 -2.46 9.73 -28.19
N LYS A 213 -2.23 10.89 -28.79
CA LYS A 213 -2.82 12.15 -28.32
C LYS A 213 -4.36 12.11 -28.32
N GLU A 214 -4.96 11.55 -29.36
CA GLU A 214 -6.41 11.43 -29.52
C GLU A 214 -6.99 10.49 -28.47
N GLU A 215 -6.32 9.38 -28.19
CA GLU A 215 -6.72 8.43 -27.12
C GLU A 215 -6.64 9.09 -25.75
N VAL A 216 -5.54 9.81 -25.45
CA VAL A 216 -5.41 10.55 -24.19
C VAL A 216 -6.51 11.59 -24.02
N MET A 217 -6.84 12.34 -25.08
CA MET A 217 -7.94 13.31 -25.05
C MET A 217 -9.30 12.64 -24.82
N ARG A 218 -9.57 11.47 -25.43
CA ARG A 218 -10.80 10.71 -25.21
C ARG A 218 -10.88 10.18 -23.78
N ILE A 219 -9.78 9.64 -23.24
CA ILE A 219 -9.70 9.23 -21.84
C ILE A 219 -10.00 10.41 -20.92
N GLU A 220 -9.39 11.56 -21.19
CA GLU A 220 -9.59 12.77 -20.40
C GLU A 220 -11.07 13.23 -20.40
N HIS A 221 -11.72 13.21 -21.55
CA HIS A 221 -13.13 13.62 -21.69
C HIS A 221 -14.11 12.62 -21.03
N SER A 222 -13.72 11.36 -20.86
CA SER A 222 -14.55 10.36 -20.20
C SER A 222 -14.61 10.50 -18.68
N ILE A 223 -13.77 11.34 -18.08
CA ILE A 223 -13.69 11.48 -16.62
C ILE A 223 -14.90 12.26 -16.10
N ASP A 224 -15.75 11.61 -15.32
CA ASP A 224 -16.84 12.27 -14.61
C ASP A 224 -16.32 13.14 -13.46
N ARG A 225 -16.45 14.44 -13.59
CA ARG A 225 -16.03 15.46 -12.62
C ARG A 225 -17.17 16.00 -11.74
N SER A 226 -18.32 15.39 -11.76
CA SER A 226 -19.48 15.83 -10.97
C SER A 226 -19.22 15.66 -9.46
N GLY A 227 -18.52 14.59 -9.07
CA GLY A 227 -18.21 14.26 -7.68
C GLY A 227 -16.79 14.62 -7.23
N SER A 228 -16.61 14.65 -5.92
CA SER A 228 -15.31 14.98 -5.26
C SER A 228 -14.17 14.05 -5.67
N VAL A 229 -14.47 12.76 -5.87
CA VAL A 229 -13.48 11.75 -6.31
C VAL A 229 -13.06 12.01 -7.75
N GLY A 230 -14.02 12.27 -8.64
CA GLY A 230 -13.73 12.54 -10.03
C GLY A 230 -12.92 13.82 -10.25
N LYS A 231 -13.21 14.90 -9.50
CA LYS A 231 -12.40 16.13 -9.53
C LYS A 231 -10.95 15.87 -9.08
N ARG A 232 -10.76 15.10 -8.01
CA ARG A 232 -9.44 14.69 -7.54
C ARG A 232 -8.70 13.87 -8.59
N ASP A 233 -9.35 12.85 -9.10
CA ASP A 233 -8.75 11.87 -9.99
C ASP A 233 -8.43 12.51 -11.36
N TYR A 234 -9.25 13.47 -11.80
CA TYR A 234 -8.98 14.30 -12.98
C TYR A 234 -7.70 15.14 -12.82
N ALA A 235 -7.55 15.85 -11.70
CA ALA A 235 -6.34 16.64 -11.44
C ALA A 235 -5.08 15.75 -11.37
N MET A 236 -5.18 14.56 -10.75
CA MET A 236 -4.09 13.58 -10.72
C MET A 236 -3.78 13.03 -12.12
N PHE A 237 -4.80 12.79 -12.95
CA PHE A 237 -4.62 12.35 -14.33
C PHE A 237 -3.88 13.40 -15.17
N LEU A 238 -4.26 14.68 -15.08
CA LEU A 238 -3.56 15.76 -15.81
C LEU A 238 -2.10 15.89 -15.41
N LEU A 239 -1.78 15.81 -14.12
CA LEU A 239 -0.40 15.82 -13.63
C LEU A 239 0.44 14.67 -14.22
N ALA A 240 -0.17 13.49 -14.37
CA ALA A 240 0.49 12.33 -14.99
C ALA A 240 0.62 12.51 -16.51
N SER A 241 -0.46 12.86 -17.21
CA SER A 241 -0.52 12.89 -18.67
C SER A 241 0.19 14.10 -19.30
N ARG A 242 0.14 15.26 -18.66
CA ARG A 242 0.78 16.51 -19.18
C ARG A 242 2.21 16.69 -18.74
N LEU A 243 2.52 16.36 -17.48
CA LEU A 243 3.84 16.60 -16.89
C LEU A 243 4.67 15.32 -16.69
N GLY A 244 4.11 14.15 -16.97
CA GLY A 244 4.81 12.86 -16.78
C GLY A 244 5.19 12.59 -15.32
N LEU A 245 4.48 13.18 -14.35
CA LEU A 245 4.77 12.97 -12.95
C LEU A 245 4.47 11.53 -12.52
N ARG A 246 5.38 10.95 -11.74
CA ARG A 246 5.17 9.62 -11.19
C ARG A 246 4.07 9.63 -10.12
N ALA A 247 3.35 8.53 -10.01
CA ALA A 247 2.29 8.39 -9.01
C ALA A 247 2.75 8.68 -7.57
N SER A 248 4.02 8.39 -7.25
CA SER A 248 4.60 8.72 -5.94
C SER A 248 4.77 10.23 -5.72
N ASP A 249 5.11 10.96 -6.78
CA ASP A 249 5.36 12.39 -6.73
C ASP A 249 4.02 13.14 -6.67
N ILE A 250 3.03 12.70 -7.47
CA ILE A 250 1.65 13.19 -7.40
C ILE A 250 1.06 12.98 -5.99
N ALA A 251 1.20 11.79 -5.42
CA ALA A 251 0.67 11.47 -4.09
C ALA A 251 1.28 12.34 -2.98
N LYS A 252 2.52 12.77 -3.14
CA LYS A 252 3.26 13.58 -2.17
C LYS A 252 3.20 15.08 -2.43
N LEU A 253 2.52 15.52 -3.50
CA LEU A 253 2.41 16.93 -3.86
C LEU A 253 1.75 17.72 -2.71
N LYS A 254 2.42 18.80 -2.27
CA LYS A 254 2.00 19.69 -1.18
C LYS A 254 1.59 21.04 -1.73
N PHE A 255 0.85 21.82 -0.94
CA PHE A 255 0.55 23.21 -1.26
C PHE A 255 1.82 24.03 -1.51
N ALA A 256 2.85 23.85 -0.67
CA ALA A 256 4.12 24.56 -0.79
C ALA A 256 4.94 24.20 -2.04
N ASN A 257 4.53 23.20 -2.82
CA ASN A 257 5.18 22.84 -4.07
C ASN A 257 4.68 23.66 -5.26
N ILE A 258 3.58 24.40 -5.12
CA ILE A 258 2.99 25.19 -6.20
C ILE A 258 3.21 26.68 -5.93
N ASP A 259 3.93 27.31 -6.84
CA ASP A 259 4.03 28.75 -6.91
C ASP A 259 3.00 29.27 -7.94
N TRP A 260 1.89 29.80 -7.42
CA TRP A 260 0.79 30.29 -8.24
C TRP A 260 1.09 31.59 -8.97
N GLU A 261 2.03 32.38 -8.45
CA GLU A 261 2.43 33.66 -9.07
C GLU A 261 3.33 33.41 -10.28
N LYS A 262 4.29 32.48 -10.12
CA LYS A 262 5.21 32.10 -11.20
C LYS A 262 4.65 31.06 -12.15
N ASN A 263 3.51 30.44 -11.82
CA ASN A 263 2.94 29.29 -12.52
C ASN A 263 3.93 28.12 -12.60
N GLU A 264 4.49 27.71 -11.46
CA GLU A 264 5.50 26.66 -11.38
C GLU A 264 5.14 25.61 -10.33
N ILE A 265 5.57 24.38 -10.57
CA ILE A 265 5.51 23.26 -9.60
C ILE A 265 6.94 22.80 -9.35
N THR A 266 7.44 22.98 -8.11
CA THR A 266 8.76 22.51 -7.72
C THR A 266 8.64 21.35 -6.75
N ILE A 267 9.21 20.19 -7.11
CA ILE A 267 9.18 18.96 -6.32
C ILE A 267 10.54 18.31 -6.25
N ILE A 268 10.79 17.61 -5.14
CA ILE A 268 11.88 16.65 -5.03
C ILE A 268 11.33 15.27 -5.38
N GLN A 269 11.76 14.72 -6.52
CA GLN A 269 11.30 13.42 -6.99
C GLN A 269 11.59 12.31 -5.97
N TYR A 270 10.57 11.56 -5.57
CA TYR A 270 10.69 10.52 -4.54
C TYR A 270 11.70 9.41 -4.90
N LYS A 271 11.75 9.01 -6.18
CA LYS A 271 12.59 7.90 -6.64
C LYS A 271 14.06 8.28 -6.83
N THR A 272 14.35 9.51 -7.24
CA THR A 272 15.69 9.95 -7.64
C THR A 272 16.30 10.96 -6.69
N SER A 273 15.50 11.50 -5.76
CA SER A 273 15.86 12.60 -4.84
C SER A 273 16.36 13.85 -5.57
N LYS A 274 16.03 14.00 -6.86
CA LYS A 274 16.37 15.19 -7.64
C LYS A 274 15.24 16.20 -7.57
N GLU A 275 15.59 17.47 -7.39
CA GLU A 275 14.66 18.57 -7.52
C GLU A 275 14.39 18.85 -9.01
N ILE A 276 13.15 19.10 -9.34
CA ILE A 276 12.69 19.51 -10.66
C ILE A 276 11.66 20.62 -10.50
N THR A 277 11.70 21.59 -11.42
CA THR A 277 10.69 22.63 -11.58
C THR A 277 10.00 22.43 -12.92
N LEU A 278 8.68 22.43 -12.92
CA LEU A 278 7.82 22.21 -14.07
C LEU A 278 6.81 23.36 -14.19
N PRO A 279 6.35 23.71 -15.39
CA PRO A 279 5.32 24.72 -15.54
C PRO A 279 3.99 24.21 -14.98
N LEU A 280 3.27 25.07 -14.23
CA LEU A 280 1.89 24.85 -13.86
C LEU A 280 1.00 25.27 -15.04
N LEU A 281 0.63 24.32 -15.89
CA LEU A 281 -0.25 24.57 -17.02
C LEU A 281 -1.65 25.00 -16.52
N ALA A 282 -2.31 25.86 -17.26
CA ALA A 282 -3.61 26.43 -16.85
C ALA A 282 -4.69 25.36 -16.60
N ASP A 283 -4.75 24.29 -17.42
CA ASP A 283 -5.68 23.18 -17.25
C ASP A 283 -5.41 22.41 -15.94
N ILE A 284 -4.14 22.18 -15.59
CA ILE A 284 -3.73 21.56 -14.33
C ILE A 284 -4.09 22.44 -13.14
N GLY A 285 -3.73 23.74 -13.22
CA GLY A 285 -4.03 24.70 -12.16
C GLY A 285 -5.53 24.78 -11.87
N ASN A 286 -6.34 24.92 -12.92
CA ASN A 286 -7.81 24.96 -12.82
C ASN A 286 -8.38 23.66 -12.24
N ALA A 287 -7.88 22.50 -12.65
CA ALA A 287 -8.32 21.20 -12.11
C ALA A 287 -7.98 21.04 -10.62
N ILE A 288 -6.80 21.51 -10.21
CA ILE A 288 -6.41 21.51 -8.78
C ILE A 288 -7.33 22.44 -7.99
N ILE A 289 -7.57 23.67 -8.47
CA ILE A 289 -8.46 24.65 -7.82
C ILE A 289 -9.89 24.09 -7.70
N ASP A 290 -10.44 23.51 -8.78
CA ASP A 290 -11.78 22.89 -8.78
C ASP A 290 -11.88 21.78 -7.72
N TYR A 291 -10.84 20.93 -7.62
CA TYR A 291 -10.77 19.92 -6.57
C TYR A 291 -10.69 20.54 -5.18
N LEU A 292 -9.86 21.55 -4.98
CA LEU A 292 -9.67 22.19 -3.68
C LEU A 292 -10.94 22.88 -3.18
N GLN A 293 -11.66 23.52 -4.07
CA GLN A 293 -12.87 24.28 -3.73
C GLN A 293 -14.10 23.40 -3.54
N TYR A 294 -14.28 22.39 -4.43
CA TYR A 294 -15.54 21.65 -4.53
C TYR A 294 -15.41 20.14 -4.28
N GLY A 295 -14.19 19.63 -4.17
CA GLY A 295 -13.96 18.18 -4.03
C GLY A 295 -13.21 17.78 -2.78
N ARG A 296 -12.27 18.60 -2.31
CA ARG A 296 -11.37 18.23 -1.22
C ARG A 296 -12.06 18.36 0.14
N PRO A 297 -12.12 17.27 0.94
CA PRO A 297 -12.61 17.36 2.31
C PRO A 297 -11.77 18.32 3.16
N LYS A 298 -12.39 18.95 4.19
CA LYS A 298 -11.67 19.76 5.17
C LYS A 298 -10.65 18.88 5.91
N SER A 299 -9.38 19.27 5.92
CA SER A 299 -8.29 18.51 6.53
C SER A 299 -7.12 19.44 6.82
N THR A 300 -6.33 19.12 7.85
CA THR A 300 -5.07 19.80 8.20
C THR A 300 -3.88 19.31 7.38
N SER A 301 -4.08 18.32 6.51
CA SER A 301 -3.04 17.77 5.67
C SER A 301 -2.46 18.82 4.72
N GLN A 302 -1.13 18.89 4.66
CA GLN A 302 -0.40 19.75 3.72
C GLN A 302 -0.36 19.19 2.28
N GLN A 303 -0.69 17.91 2.10
CA GLN A 303 -0.80 17.30 0.77
C GLN A 303 -2.08 17.78 0.08
N ILE A 304 -1.97 18.06 -1.20
CA ILE A 304 -3.09 18.49 -2.05
C ILE A 304 -4.12 17.36 -2.13
N PHE A 305 -3.67 16.16 -2.49
CA PHE A 305 -4.56 15.02 -2.71
C PHE A 305 -4.72 14.16 -1.46
N ILE A 306 -5.96 14.03 -1.01
CA ILE A 306 -6.31 13.25 0.17
C ILE A 306 -7.41 12.25 -0.13
N SER A 307 -7.61 11.29 0.79
CA SER A 307 -8.70 10.32 0.72
C SER A 307 -10.05 11.05 0.77
N SER A 308 -11.01 10.59 -0.02
CA SER A 308 -12.40 11.06 0.05
C SER A 308 -13.19 10.49 1.23
N ARG A 309 -12.58 9.54 1.96
CA ARG A 309 -13.17 8.91 3.16
C ARG A 309 -12.35 9.25 4.38
N ALA A 310 -13.03 9.52 5.49
CA ALA A 310 -12.36 9.73 6.76
C ALA A 310 -11.47 8.53 7.12
N PRO A 311 -10.34 8.83 7.75
CA PRO A 311 -9.85 10.09 8.32
C PRO A 311 -9.05 10.98 7.35
N TYR A 312 -9.46 11.14 6.12
CA TYR A 312 -8.95 12.09 5.12
C TYR A 312 -7.42 12.21 5.03
N LYS A 313 -6.74 11.06 5.07
CA LYS A 313 -5.27 10.99 4.96
C LYS A 313 -4.79 11.27 3.54
N PRO A 314 -3.53 11.66 3.38
CA PRO A 314 -2.90 11.75 2.06
C PRO A 314 -3.11 10.48 1.23
N VAL A 315 -3.34 10.63 -0.07
CA VAL A 315 -3.40 9.47 -0.98
C VAL A 315 -2.02 8.81 -1.05
N THR A 316 -2.02 7.51 -1.33
CA THR A 316 -0.78 6.76 -1.62
C THR A 316 -0.56 6.66 -3.13
N SER A 317 0.66 6.34 -3.54
CA SER A 317 0.94 6.05 -4.96
C SER A 317 0.05 4.94 -5.53
N GLY A 318 -0.34 3.97 -4.70
CA GLY A 318 -1.29 2.92 -5.08
C GLY A 318 -2.68 3.47 -5.40
N ILE A 319 -3.16 4.47 -4.66
CA ILE A 319 -4.45 5.15 -4.94
C ILE A 319 -4.35 5.92 -6.27
N VAL A 320 -3.25 6.64 -6.52
CA VAL A 320 -3.04 7.36 -7.78
C VAL A 320 -3.00 6.38 -8.97
N CYS A 321 -2.23 5.30 -8.86
CA CYS A 321 -2.18 4.27 -9.91
C CYS A 321 -3.55 3.62 -10.14
N GLY A 322 -4.29 3.33 -9.06
CA GLY A 322 -5.62 2.74 -9.13
C GLY A 322 -6.64 3.67 -9.79
N ALA A 323 -6.58 4.97 -9.47
CA ALA A 323 -7.44 5.99 -10.09
C ALA A 323 -7.19 6.10 -11.60
N ILE A 324 -5.92 6.23 -12.01
CA ILE A 324 -5.56 6.32 -13.43
C ILE A 324 -5.95 5.04 -14.18
N ARG A 325 -5.70 3.87 -13.60
CA ARG A 325 -6.13 2.59 -14.18
C ARG A 325 -7.64 2.56 -14.40
N LYS A 326 -8.41 2.90 -13.36
CA LYS A 326 -9.87 2.91 -13.43
C LYS A 326 -10.37 3.85 -14.53
N ILE A 327 -9.82 5.07 -14.62
CA ILE A 327 -10.15 6.04 -15.68
C ILE A 327 -9.92 5.43 -17.08
N ILE A 328 -8.78 4.76 -17.29
CA ILE A 328 -8.47 4.14 -18.57
C ILE A 328 -9.42 2.96 -18.85
N GLU A 329 -9.71 2.13 -17.86
CA GLU A 329 -10.63 0.98 -17.97
C GLU A 329 -12.08 1.40 -18.25
N GLU A 330 -12.54 2.52 -17.71
CA GLU A 330 -13.88 3.08 -17.91
C GLU A 330 -13.99 3.91 -19.20
N SER A 331 -12.87 4.20 -19.88
CA SER A 331 -12.88 4.87 -21.18
C SER A 331 -13.20 3.90 -22.32
N ASP A 332 -13.70 4.42 -23.44
CA ASP A 332 -14.01 3.63 -24.65
C ASP A 332 -12.75 3.18 -25.42
N ILE A 333 -11.56 3.24 -24.80
CA ILE A 333 -10.31 2.92 -25.46
C ILE A 333 -10.01 1.42 -25.33
N LYS A 334 -9.75 0.76 -26.46
CA LYS A 334 -9.29 -0.63 -26.47
C LYS A 334 -7.86 -0.72 -25.90
N ILE A 335 -7.74 -1.23 -24.68
CA ILE A 335 -6.47 -1.36 -23.98
C ILE A 335 -5.59 -2.44 -24.63
N GLY A 336 -6.16 -3.58 -25.02
CA GLY A 336 -5.41 -4.73 -25.57
C GLY A 336 -4.34 -5.21 -24.58
N ASN A 337 -3.12 -5.42 -25.08
CA ASN A 337 -1.97 -5.82 -24.26
C ASN A 337 -1.13 -4.62 -23.74
N ARG A 338 -1.64 -3.39 -23.85
CA ARG A 338 -0.95 -2.18 -23.40
C ARG A 338 -0.91 -2.10 -21.88
N HIS A 339 0.15 -1.51 -21.33
CA HIS A 339 0.12 -1.07 -19.96
C HIS A 339 -0.93 0.05 -19.78
N HIS A 340 -1.71 -0.02 -18.70
CA HIS A 340 -2.77 0.94 -18.40
C HIS A 340 -2.61 1.47 -16.97
N GLY A 341 -1.57 2.20 -16.75
CA GLY A 341 -1.25 2.82 -15.46
C GLY A 341 -0.51 4.12 -15.65
N ALA A 342 -0.09 4.75 -14.56
CA ALA A 342 0.59 6.04 -14.56
C ALA A 342 1.95 6.08 -15.33
N HIS A 343 2.34 5.02 -15.99
CA HIS A 343 3.57 4.90 -16.80
C HIS A 343 3.28 4.52 -18.27
N SER A 344 2.04 4.68 -18.72
CA SER A 344 1.61 4.32 -20.09
C SER A 344 1.61 5.48 -21.03
#